data_9f674f5cb0f518bc24ef8915e2aa2571
#
_entry.id   9f674f5cb0f518bc24ef8915e2aa2571
#
_cell.length_a   1.000
_cell.length_b   1.000
_cell.length_c   1.000
_cell.angle_alpha   90.00
_cell.angle_beta   90.00
_cell.angle_gamma   90.00
#
_symmetry.space_group_name_H-M   'P 1'
#
loop_
_entity.id
_entity.type
_entity.pdbx_description
1 polymer ?
#
loop_
_entity_poly.entity_id
_entity_poly.type
_entity_poly.pdbx_seq_one_letter_code
_entity_poly.pdbx_strand_id
1 'polypeptide(L)'
;MLTYIQTAVIGSVKGLSMADLDHLFDANANSIGALLLHLAATETYYGMNTFENKKWDSWSDDLKAKWDPAMNLGDAGRKTIHGHDLDYYLNVLHETREHSLAEFRKRDDNWLLSTDTPQFGGSEKVNTYWKWFHVCEHESHHTGQIAFLAKRLPGAKAKPEGA
;
A
#
# COMPACT_ATOMS: atom_id res chain seq x y z
N MET A 1 -12.41 -8.82 -1.75
CA MET A 1 -12.06 -7.62 -0.93
C MET A 1 -10.88 -6.87 -1.54
N LEU A 2 -9.71 -7.47 -1.67
CA LEU A 2 -8.49 -6.83 -2.21
C LEU A 2 -8.70 -6.08 -3.55
N THR A 3 -9.31 -6.73 -4.54
CA THR A 3 -9.60 -6.11 -5.84
C THR A 3 -10.53 -4.90 -5.73
N TYR A 4 -11.54 -4.99 -4.86
CA TYR A 4 -12.49 -3.89 -4.66
C TYR A 4 -11.82 -2.64 -4.05
N ILE A 5 -10.99 -2.84 -3.04
CA ILE A 5 -10.29 -1.75 -2.36
C ILE A 5 -9.31 -1.07 -3.33
N GLN A 6 -8.55 -1.82 -4.10
CA GLN A 6 -7.66 -1.27 -5.11
C GLN A 6 -8.41 -0.41 -6.16
N THR A 7 -9.62 -0.82 -6.56
CA THR A 7 -10.45 0.00 -7.45
C THR A 7 -10.78 1.36 -6.81
N ALA A 8 -11.03 1.42 -5.51
CA ALA A 8 -11.29 2.66 -4.79
C ALA A 8 -10.04 3.56 -4.72
N VAL A 9 -8.84 2.98 -4.48
CA VAL A 9 -7.56 3.70 -4.54
C VAL A 9 -7.38 4.33 -5.92
N ILE A 10 -7.48 3.53 -6.99
CA ILE A 10 -7.33 3.99 -8.38
C ILE A 10 -8.31 5.13 -8.69
N GLY A 11 -9.57 4.98 -8.27
CA GLY A 11 -10.59 6.02 -8.44
C GLY A 11 -10.25 7.34 -7.74
N SER A 12 -9.56 7.27 -6.60
CA SER A 12 -9.19 8.45 -5.80
C SER A 12 -8.03 9.26 -6.39
N VAL A 13 -7.21 8.66 -7.26
CA VAL A 13 -6.01 9.30 -7.84
C VAL A 13 -6.13 9.55 -9.35
N LYS A 14 -7.27 9.21 -9.94
CA LYS A 14 -7.48 9.33 -11.37
C LYS A 14 -7.26 10.77 -11.85
N GLY A 15 -6.34 10.93 -12.81
CA GLY A 15 -6.04 12.21 -13.44
C GLY A 15 -5.13 13.14 -12.64
N LEU A 16 -4.53 12.67 -11.55
CA LEU A 16 -3.50 13.41 -10.83
C LEU A 16 -2.23 13.49 -11.66
N SER A 17 -1.64 14.68 -11.70
CA SER A 17 -0.33 14.91 -12.31
C SER A 17 0.81 14.43 -11.38
N MET A 18 2.02 14.31 -11.92
CA MET A 18 3.22 14.04 -11.12
C MET A 18 3.40 15.09 -10.01
N ALA A 19 3.15 16.36 -10.30
CA ALA A 19 3.25 17.41 -9.29
C ALA A 19 2.21 17.25 -8.16
N ASP A 20 1.01 16.74 -8.47
CA ASP A 20 -0.02 16.42 -7.47
C ASP A 20 0.40 15.22 -6.61
N LEU A 21 1.00 14.21 -7.24
CA LEU A 21 1.48 13.00 -6.55
C LEU A 21 2.65 13.27 -5.62
N ASP A 22 3.49 14.25 -5.94
CA ASP A 22 4.66 14.66 -5.15
C ASP A 22 4.34 15.76 -4.13
N HIS A 23 3.12 16.34 -4.19
CA HIS A 23 2.76 17.48 -3.34
C HIS A 23 2.82 17.13 -1.86
N LEU A 24 3.54 17.96 -1.07
CA LEU A 24 3.59 17.90 0.38
C LEU A 24 2.79 19.06 0.96
N PHE A 25 1.78 18.77 1.77
CA PHE A 25 0.94 19.79 2.42
C PHE A 25 1.66 20.55 3.53
N ASP A 26 2.63 19.88 4.16
CA ASP A 26 3.53 20.44 5.17
C ASP A 26 4.81 19.58 5.27
N ALA A 27 5.74 19.99 6.12
CA ALA A 27 7.03 19.34 6.30
C ALA A 27 6.95 17.90 6.86
N ASN A 28 5.84 17.53 7.49
CA ASN A 28 5.61 16.20 8.07
C ASN A 28 4.70 15.32 7.20
N ALA A 29 4.07 15.89 6.18
CA ALA A 29 3.15 15.16 5.31
C ALA A 29 3.87 14.09 4.50
N ASN A 30 3.16 13.01 4.19
CA ASN A 30 3.54 12.10 3.12
C ASN A 30 2.80 12.50 1.84
N SER A 31 3.49 12.39 0.71
CA SER A 31 2.88 12.63 -0.60
C SER A 31 1.92 11.50 -0.98
N ILE A 32 1.01 11.77 -1.92
CA ILE A 32 0.11 10.74 -2.45
C ILE A 32 0.92 9.60 -3.10
N GLY A 33 1.97 9.92 -3.87
CA GLY A 33 2.86 8.92 -4.46
C GLY A 33 3.52 8.02 -3.42
N ALA A 34 4.00 8.61 -2.30
CA ALA A 34 4.57 7.84 -1.20
C ALA A 34 3.53 6.90 -0.55
N LEU A 35 2.29 7.36 -0.36
CA LEU A 35 1.21 6.52 0.17
C LEU A 35 0.85 5.38 -0.79
N LEU A 36 0.84 5.60 -2.11
CA LEU A 36 0.59 4.55 -3.09
C LEU A 36 1.66 3.45 -3.03
N LEU A 37 2.95 3.82 -2.97
CA LEU A 37 4.02 2.83 -2.80
C LEU A 37 3.97 2.14 -1.43
N HIS A 38 3.54 2.84 -0.38
CA HIS A 38 3.34 2.25 0.95
C HIS A 38 2.32 1.11 0.93
N LEU A 39 1.23 1.26 0.18
CA LEU A 39 0.25 0.17 0.00
C LEU A 39 0.90 -1.05 -0.66
N ALA A 40 1.67 -0.86 -1.72
CA ALA A 40 2.37 -1.94 -2.40
C ALA A 40 3.45 -2.59 -1.51
N ALA A 41 4.21 -1.79 -0.75
CA ALA A 41 5.22 -2.28 0.19
C ALA A 41 4.59 -3.14 1.30
N THR A 42 3.49 -2.67 1.88
CA THR A 42 2.75 -3.41 2.91
C THR A 42 2.27 -4.76 2.37
N GLU A 43 1.60 -4.78 1.22
CA GLU A 43 1.11 -6.01 0.60
C GLU A 43 2.27 -6.97 0.26
N THR A 44 3.39 -6.44 -0.25
CA THR A 44 4.60 -7.23 -0.55
C THR A 44 5.16 -7.89 0.70
N TYR A 45 5.32 -7.15 1.79
CA TYR A 45 5.88 -7.70 3.04
C TYR A 45 4.95 -8.73 3.68
N TYR A 46 3.64 -8.51 3.67
CA TYR A 46 2.68 -9.52 4.11
C TYR A 46 2.69 -10.76 3.21
N GLY A 47 2.86 -10.58 1.90
CA GLY A 47 3.04 -11.68 0.96
C GLY A 47 4.29 -12.53 1.27
N MET A 48 5.44 -11.89 1.47
CA MET A 48 6.68 -12.59 1.85
C MET A 48 6.55 -13.33 3.18
N ASN A 49 5.87 -12.72 4.16
CA ASN A 49 5.64 -13.36 5.44
C ASN A 49 4.70 -14.57 5.32
N THR A 50 3.62 -14.46 4.56
CA THR A 50 2.56 -15.49 4.54
C THR A 50 2.73 -16.51 3.42
N PHE A 51 3.13 -16.10 2.22
CA PHE A 51 3.30 -17.01 1.09
C PHE A 51 4.66 -17.73 1.11
N GLU A 52 5.73 -17.03 1.57
CA GLU A 52 7.08 -17.55 1.57
C GLU A 52 7.58 -17.95 2.97
N ASN A 53 6.73 -17.81 4.00
CA ASN A 53 7.06 -18.11 5.42
C ASN A 53 8.30 -17.38 5.94
N LYS A 54 8.61 -16.21 5.37
CA LYS A 54 9.73 -15.39 5.84
C LYS A 54 9.38 -14.69 7.15
N LYS A 55 10.31 -14.68 8.09
CA LYS A 55 10.15 -13.89 9.32
C LYS A 55 10.20 -12.41 9.01
N TRP A 56 9.49 -11.61 9.79
CA TRP A 56 9.59 -10.16 9.73
C TRP A 56 11.06 -9.74 9.91
N ASP A 57 11.47 -8.69 9.19
CA ASP A 57 12.83 -8.14 9.13
C ASP A 57 13.94 -9.08 8.59
N SER A 58 13.60 -10.27 8.13
CA SER A 58 14.55 -11.19 7.50
C SER A 58 14.76 -10.96 5.99
N TRP A 59 14.29 -9.82 5.49
CA TRP A 59 14.46 -9.43 4.09
C TRP A 59 15.93 -9.19 3.73
N SER A 60 16.29 -9.44 2.47
CA SER A 60 17.62 -9.07 1.97
C SER A 60 17.80 -7.55 1.94
N ASP A 61 19.05 -7.09 1.98
CA ASP A 61 19.35 -5.67 1.92
C ASP A 61 18.82 -5.00 0.65
N ASP A 62 18.82 -5.68 -0.49
CA ASP A 62 18.25 -5.19 -1.74
C ASP A 62 16.73 -4.97 -1.63
N LEU A 63 16.02 -5.90 -0.99
CA LEU A 63 14.57 -5.75 -0.76
C LEU A 63 14.27 -4.64 0.22
N LYS A 64 15.07 -4.50 1.27
CA LYS A 64 14.96 -3.38 2.22
C LYS A 64 15.23 -2.06 1.52
N ALA A 65 16.30 -1.95 0.75
CA ALA A 65 16.61 -0.75 -0.01
C ALA A 65 15.47 -0.34 -0.96
N LYS A 66 14.81 -1.32 -1.58
CA LYS A 66 13.67 -1.09 -2.46
C LYS A 66 12.41 -0.63 -1.73
N TRP A 67 12.05 -1.27 -0.61
CA TRP A 67 10.73 -1.14 -0.02
C TRP A 67 10.67 -0.38 1.31
N ASP A 68 11.77 -0.34 2.10
CA ASP A 68 11.76 0.32 3.41
C ASP A 68 11.43 1.81 3.34
N PRO A 69 11.88 2.60 2.34
CA PRO A 69 11.45 3.99 2.23
C PRO A 69 9.94 4.14 2.09
N ALA A 70 9.30 3.25 1.32
CA ALA A 70 7.85 3.21 1.17
C ALA A 70 7.17 2.65 2.41
N MET A 71 7.71 1.58 3.00
CA MET A 71 7.14 0.95 4.20
C MET A 71 7.16 1.88 5.41
N ASN A 72 8.26 2.59 5.62
CA ASN A 72 8.46 3.47 6.77
C ASN A 72 7.90 4.89 6.57
N LEU A 73 7.72 5.33 5.30
CA LEU A 73 7.29 6.69 5.00
C LEU A 73 8.22 7.77 5.60
N GLY A 74 7.66 8.90 6.03
CA GLY A 74 8.40 9.95 6.73
C GLY A 74 9.55 10.50 5.90
N ASP A 75 10.69 10.80 6.54
CA ASP A 75 11.85 11.42 5.87
C ASP A 75 12.45 10.55 4.77
N ALA A 76 12.49 9.24 4.96
CA ALA A 76 12.99 8.32 3.95
C ALA A 76 12.10 8.34 2.70
N GLY A 77 10.78 8.21 2.89
CA GLY A 77 9.81 8.29 1.80
C GLY A 77 9.87 9.64 1.07
N ARG A 78 9.86 10.75 1.80
CA ARG A 78 9.94 12.09 1.21
C ARG A 78 11.20 12.33 0.37
N LYS A 79 12.32 11.75 0.77
CA LYS A 79 13.61 11.91 0.06
C LYS A 79 13.74 11.06 -1.19
N THR A 80 13.05 9.93 -1.26
CA THR A 80 13.26 8.92 -2.29
C THR A 80 12.08 8.68 -3.21
N ILE A 81 10.86 8.97 -2.75
CA ILE A 81 9.63 8.68 -3.50
C ILE A 81 9.06 9.97 -4.07
N HIS A 82 9.52 10.32 -5.27
CA HIS A 82 9.05 11.47 -6.02
C HIS A 82 9.51 11.36 -7.49
N GLY A 83 8.94 12.21 -8.36
CA GLY A 83 9.35 12.32 -9.76
C GLY A 83 8.81 11.20 -10.66
N HIS A 84 7.80 10.46 -10.21
CA HIS A 84 7.14 9.43 -10.99
C HIS A 84 5.73 9.86 -11.40
N ASP A 85 5.30 9.44 -12.58
CA ASP A 85 3.94 9.65 -13.05
C ASP A 85 2.94 8.68 -12.39
N LEU A 86 1.66 8.89 -12.63
CA LEU A 86 0.60 8.06 -12.07
C LEU A 86 0.71 6.60 -12.55
N ASP A 87 1.07 6.39 -13.82
CA ASP A 87 1.16 5.05 -14.41
C ASP A 87 2.22 4.21 -13.71
N TYR A 88 3.35 4.79 -13.33
CA TYR A 88 4.36 4.11 -12.52
C TYR A 88 3.76 3.54 -11.23
N TYR A 89 3.06 4.36 -10.45
CA TYR A 89 2.49 3.92 -9.17
C TYR A 89 1.38 2.88 -9.36
N LEU A 90 0.52 3.07 -10.37
CA LEU A 90 -0.56 2.13 -10.66
C LEU A 90 -0.03 0.78 -11.16
N ASN A 91 1.04 0.77 -11.94
CA ASN A 91 1.68 -0.47 -12.39
C ASN A 91 2.27 -1.24 -11.20
N VAL A 92 2.97 -0.57 -10.27
CA VAL A 92 3.50 -1.22 -9.06
C VAL A 92 2.38 -1.83 -8.21
N LEU A 93 1.28 -1.09 -7.99
CA LEU A 93 0.11 -1.60 -7.27
C LEU A 93 -0.52 -2.80 -7.98
N HIS A 94 -0.65 -2.72 -9.29
CA HIS A 94 -1.24 -3.80 -10.11
C HIS A 94 -0.38 -5.07 -10.06
N GLU A 95 0.92 -4.96 -10.30
CA GLU A 95 1.84 -6.10 -10.28
C GLU A 95 1.85 -6.77 -8.90
N THR A 96 1.91 -5.99 -7.82
CA THR A 96 1.86 -6.51 -6.45
C THR A 96 0.56 -7.25 -6.20
N ARG A 97 -0.59 -6.70 -6.60
CA ARG A 97 -1.90 -7.31 -6.45
C ARG A 97 -2.05 -8.60 -7.26
N GLU A 98 -1.63 -8.59 -8.51
CA GLU A 98 -1.70 -9.80 -9.35
C GLU A 98 -0.82 -10.92 -8.80
N HIS A 99 0.36 -10.59 -8.26
CA HIS A 99 1.19 -11.56 -7.54
C HIS A 99 0.42 -12.16 -6.35
N SER A 100 -0.15 -11.34 -5.48
CA SER A 100 -0.92 -11.80 -4.32
C SER A 100 -2.09 -12.68 -4.73
N LEU A 101 -2.87 -12.27 -5.74
CA LEU A 101 -4.01 -13.04 -6.22
C LEU A 101 -3.58 -14.39 -6.83
N ALA A 102 -2.45 -14.43 -7.55
CA ALA A 102 -1.89 -15.66 -8.09
C ALA A 102 -1.46 -16.61 -6.96
N GLU A 103 -0.87 -16.08 -5.89
CA GLU A 103 -0.48 -16.87 -4.72
C GLU A 103 -1.69 -17.40 -3.93
N PHE A 104 -2.76 -16.60 -3.78
CA PHE A 104 -4.00 -17.06 -3.14
C PHE A 104 -4.65 -18.23 -3.89
N ARG A 105 -4.64 -18.23 -5.22
CA ARG A 105 -5.22 -19.32 -6.03
C ARG A 105 -4.56 -20.69 -5.80
N LYS A 106 -3.37 -20.72 -5.22
CA LYS A 106 -2.61 -21.95 -4.90
C LYS A 106 -2.90 -22.50 -3.52
N ARG A 107 -3.75 -21.86 -2.71
CA ARG A 107 -3.92 -22.11 -1.28
C ARG A 107 -5.38 -22.36 -0.92
N ASP A 108 -5.58 -23.05 0.20
CA ASP A 108 -6.88 -23.42 0.73
C ASP A 108 -7.22 -22.71 2.06
N ASP A 109 -8.38 -22.98 2.60
CA ASP A 109 -8.85 -22.38 3.85
C ASP A 109 -8.02 -22.85 5.06
N ASN A 110 -7.40 -24.03 5.02
CA ASN A 110 -6.53 -24.50 6.10
C ASN A 110 -5.29 -23.60 6.21
N TRP A 111 -4.71 -23.24 5.07
CA TRP A 111 -3.61 -22.27 5.05
C TRP A 111 -4.08 -20.90 5.56
N LEU A 112 -5.26 -20.44 5.17
CA LEU A 112 -5.79 -19.15 5.57
C LEU A 112 -6.01 -19.06 7.09
N LEU A 113 -6.36 -20.18 7.72
CA LEU A 113 -6.60 -20.26 9.17
C LEU A 113 -5.34 -20.61 9.97
N SER A 114 -4.19 -20.86 9.33
CA SER A 114 -2.93 -21.19 9.99
C SER A 114 -2.39 -20.01 10.80
N THR A 115 -1.66 -20.32 11.90
CA THR A 115 -1.17 -19.32 12.87
C THR A 115 0.35 -19.38 13.05
N ASP A 116 1.11 -19.65 11.99
CA ASP A 116 2.50 -20.09 12.09
C ASP A 116 3.50 -18.96 12.41
N THR A 117 3.13 -17.71 12.16
CA THR A 117 4.05 -16.57 12.33
C THR A 117 3.44 -15.45 13.17
N PRO A 118 4.25 -14.72 14.00
CA PRO A 118 3.79 -13.53 14.69
C PRO A 118 3.26 -12.46 13.74
N GLN A 119 2.35 -11.62 14.22
CA GLN A 119 1.93 -10.44 13.47
C GLN A 119 3.05 -9.40 13.37
N PHE A 120 2.96 -8.53 12.39
CA PHE A 120 3.87 -7.39 12.27
C PHE A 120 3.73 -6.46 13.50
N GLY A 121 4.85 -6.11 14.11
CA GLY A 121 4.87 -5.18 15.25
C GLY A 121 4.31 -5.73 16.56
N GLY A 122 3.92 -7.02 16.62
CA GLY A 122 3.35 -7.65 17.80
C GLY A 122 3.98 -8.99 18.15
N SER A 123 3.80 -9.41 19.40
CA SER A 123 4.20 -10.74 19.89
C SER A 123 3.06 -11.77 19.82
N GLU A 124 1.83 -11.33 19.59
CA GLU A 124 0.67 -12.20 19.51
C GLU A 124 0.67 -12.97 18.18
N LYS A 125 0.34 -14.24 18.27
CA LYS A 125 0.13 -15.07 17.08
C LYS A 125 -1.26 -14.80 16.53
N VAL A 126 -1.32 -14.48 15.25
CA VAL A 126 -2.56 -14.30 14.51
C VAL A 126 -2.58 -15.26 13.32
N ASN A 127 -3.75 -15.64 12.84
CA ASN A 127 -3.85 -16.46 11.65
C ASN A 127 -3.61 -15.64 10.37
N THR A 128 -3.37 -16.33 9.28
CA THR A 128 -3.13 -15.72 7.97
C THR A 128 -4.34 -14.89 7.50
N TYR A 129 -5.57 -15.30 7.85
CA TYR A 129 -6.77 -14.53 7.57
C TYR A 129 -6.71 -13.13 8.20
N TRP A 130 -6.35 -13.03 9.49
CA TRP A 130 -6.20 -11.74 10.17
C TRP A 130 -5.15 -10.85 9.48
N LYS A 131 -4.03 -11.42 9.05
CA LYS A 131 -2.98 -10.68 8.36
C LYS A 131 -3.49 -10.06 7.06
N TRP A 132 -4.22 -10.81 6.27
CA TRP A 132 -4.78 -10.31 5.01
C TRP A 132 -6.01 -9.43 5.20
N PHE A 133 -6.76 -9.62 6.29
CA PHE A 133 -7.76 -8.65 6.72
C PHE A 133 -7.09 -7.31 7.05
N HIS A 134 -5.96 -7.33 7.78
CA HIS A 134 -5.22 -6.11 8.10
C HIS A 134 -4.67 -5.42 6.84
N VAL A 135 -4.19 -6.16 5.84
CA VAL A 135 -3.80 -5.55 4.54
C VAL A 135 -4.99 -4.81 3.92
N CYS A 136 -6.18 -5.41 3.92
CA CYS A 136 -7.38 -4.76 3.38
C CYS A 136 -7.79 -3.52 4.19
N GLU A 137 -7.79 -3.62 5.51
CA GLU A 137 -8.14 -2.52 6.41
C GLU A 137 -7.15 -1.36 6.26
N HIS A 138 -5.86 -1.67 6.24
CA HIS A 138 -4.78 -0.72 6.05
C HIS A 138 -4.90 0.02 4.70
N GLU A 139 -5.16 -0.71 3.62
CA GLU A 139 -5.40 -0.11 2.30
C GLU A 139 -6.64 0.80 2.31
N SER A 140 -7.72 0.40 2.98
CA SER A 140 -8.92 1.21 3.14
C SER A 140 -8.65 2.50 3.92
N HIS A 141 -7.86 2.41 4.99
CA HIS A 141 -7.44 3.56 5.79
C HIS A 141 -6.66 4.58 4.94
N HIS A 142 -5.64 4.12 4.23
CA HIS A 142 -4.83 5.00 3.36
C HIS A 142 -5.61 5.50 2.13
N THR A 143 -6.57 4.73 1.62
CA THR A 143 -7.48 5.22 0.57
C THR A 143 -8.23 6.47 1.02
N GLY A 144 -8.71 6.47 2.27
CA GLY A 144 -9.36 7.64 2.87
C GLY A 144 -8.41 8.85 2.98
N GLN A 145 -7.16 8.62 3.38
CA GLN A 145 -6.13 9.67 3.43
C GLN A 145 -5.81 10.22 2.03
N ILE A 146 -5.58 9.36 1.05
CA ILE A 146 -5.32 9.73 -0.34
C ILE A 146 -6.48 10.56 -0.89
N ALA A 147 -7.72 10.11 -0.71
CA ALA A 147 -8.90 10.84 -1.17
C ALA A 147 -9.06 12.20 -0.48
N PHE A 148 -8.70 12.29 0.81
CA PHE A 148 -8.68 13.54 1.55
C PHE A 148 -7.64 14.52 1.00
N LEU A 149 -6.42 14.06 0.75
CA LEU A 149 -5.33 14.86 0.19
C LEU A 149 -5.66 15.30 -1.25
N ALA A 150 -6.09 14.38 -2.10
CA ALA A 150 -6.42 14.68 -3.50
C ALA A 150 -7.47 15.79 -3.65
N LYS A 151 -8.46 15.85 -2.76
CA LYS A 151 -9.48 16.90 -2.74
C LYS A 151 -8.98 18.28 -2.28
N ARG A 152 -7.77 18.36 -1.75
CA ARG A 152 -7.16 19.58 -1.18
C ARG A 152 -5.91 20.04 -1.90
N LEU A 153 -5.56 19.36 -2.99
CA LEU A 153 -4.45 19.76 -3.85
C LEU A 153 -4.67 21.19 -4.38
N PRO A 154 -3.60 21.96 -4.59
CA PRO A 154 -3.71 23.25 -5.25
C PRO A 154 -4.44 23.12 -6.61
N GLY A 155 -5.53 23.86 -6.80
CA GLY A 155 -6.33 23.77 -8.02
C GLY A 155 -7.39 22.68 -8.05
N ALA A 156 -7.56 21.89 -6.99
CA ALA A 156 -8.68 20.94 -6.90
C ALA A 156 -10.02 21.66 -7.00
N LYS A 157 -10.87 21.19 -7.92
CA LYS A 157 -12.21 21.76 -8.12
C LYS A 157 -13.21 21.11 -7.17
N ALA A 158 -14.12 21.91 -6.62
CA ALA A 158 -15.27 21.38 -5.90
C ALA A 158 -16.11 20.48 -6.84
N LYS A 159 -16.61 19.36 -6.30
CA LYS A 159 -17.60 18.58 -7.05
C LYS A 159 -18.83 19.45 -7.33
N PRO A 160 -19.42 19.38 -8.52
CA PRO A 160 -20.74 19.98 -8.75
C PRO A 160 -21.76 19.41 -7.76
N GLU A 161 -22.66 20.27 -7.25
CA GLU A 161 -23.76 19.80 -6.42
C GLU A 161 -24.59 18.78 -7.23
N GLY A 162 -24.83 17.60 -6.67
CA GLY A 162 -25.69 16.57 -7.28
C GLY A 162 -24.96 15.50 -8.13
N ALA A 163 -23.62 15.39 -8.08
CA ALA A 163 -22.87 14.31 -8.75
C ALA A 163 -22.45 13.21 -7.77
#